data_46213d42fc9548f978c35bcb53085464
#
_entry.id   46213d42fc9548f978c35bcb53085464
#
_cell.length_a   1.000
_cell.length_b   1.000
_cell.length_c   1.000
_cell.angle_alpha   90.00
_cell.angle_beta   90.00
_cell.angle_gamma   90.00
#
_symmetry.space_group_name_H-M   'P 1'
#
loop_
_entity.id
_entity.type
_entity.pdbx_description
1 polymer ?
#
loop_
_entity_poly.entity_id
_entity_poly.type
_entity_poly.pdbx_seq_one_letter_code
_entity_poly.pdbx_strand_id
1 'polypeptide(L)'
;RIEANCQGKTTIRFVTMGDSQRWYDETEDFVKEINKRNDIDFVIHGGDMSDFGLTKEFLWQRDIMNGLNVPYVVLIGNHDCLGTGAETYKAVFGPTNFSFIAGNVKFVCLNTNALEYDYSEPVPNFTFMEQELTNRQDEFKKTVISMHARPYTDVFNDNVAKVFQHYVKQYPGIQFCTAAHTHHFQ
;
A
#
# COMPACT_ATOMS: atom_id res chain seq x y z
N ARG A 1 3.74 -1.90 -14.76
CA ARG A 1 2.58 -2.61 -15.35
C ARG A 1 1.28 -1.84 -15.13
N ILE A 2 0.95 -1.38 -13.90
CA ILE A 2 -0.26 -0.58 -13.61
C ILE A 2 -0.30 0.67 -14.49
N GLU A 3 0.77 1.46 -14.52
CA GLU A 3 0.82 2.70 -15.30
C GLU A 3 0.52 2.46 -16.77
N ALA A 4 1.15 1.44 -17.37
CA ALA A 4 0.92 1.09 -18.77
C ALA A 4 -0.54 0.66 -19.04
N ASN A 5 -1.13 -0.12 -18.14
CA ASN A 5 -2.53 -0.59 -18.28
C ASN A 5 -3.55 0.55 -18.11
N CYS A 6 -3.18 1.61 -17.37
CA CYS A 6 -4.05 2.73 -17.06
C CYS A 6 -3.79 3.97 -17.95
N GLN A 7 -2.83 3.88 -18.87
CA GLN A 7 -2.49 5.02 -19.74
C GLN A 7 -3.71 5.51 -20.53
N GLY A 8 -3.99 6.81 -20.42
CA GLY A 8 -5.12 7.46 -21.13
C GLY A 8 -6.49 7.22 -20.51
N LYS A 9 -6.61 6.43 -19.45
CA LYS A 9 -7.89 6.24 -18.75
C LYS A 9 -8.27 7.50 -17.97
N THR A 10 -9.54 7.86 -18.03
CA THR A 10 -10.13 8.99 -17.29
C THR A 10 -10.81 8.54 -16.00
N THR A 11 -11.14 7.26 -15.91
CA THR A 11 -11.72 6.62 -14.73
C THR A 11 -10.85 5.43 -14.34
N ILE A 12 -10.47 5.39 -13.08
CA ILE A 12 -9.68 4.30 -12.50
C ILE A 12 -10.55 3.56 -11.49
N ARG A 13 -10.61 2.24 -11.63
CA ARG A 13 -11.28 1.34 -10.69
C ARG A 13 -10.27 0.39 -10.10
N PHE A 14 -10.06 0.48 -8.82
CA PHE A 14 -9.16 -0.41 -8.10
C PHE A 14 -9.84 -0.99 -6.86
N VAL A 15 -9.30 -2.08 -6.38
CA VAL A 15 -9.76 -2.75 -5.16
C VAL A 15 -8.63 -2.69 -4.14
N THR A 16 -8.99 -2.44 -2.89
CA THR A 16 -8.08 -2.58 -1.75
C THR A 16 -8.47 -3.81 -0.95
N MET A 17 -7.48 -4.55 -0.52
CA MET A 17 -7.58 -5.61 0.49
C MET A 17 -6.36 -5.49 1.40
N GLY A 18 -6.31 -6.21 2.50
CA GLY A 18 -5.15 -6.25 3.38
C GLY A 18 -5.36 -7.28 4.47
N ASP A 19 -4.39 -7.37 5.39
CA ASP A 19 -4.48 -8.23 6.57
C ASP A 19 -4.77 -9.70 6.21
N SER A 20 -4.18 -10.18 5.12
CA SER A 20 -4.40 -11.52 4.59
C SER A 20 -3.65 -12.61 5.39
N GLN A 21 -2.51 -12.28 5.97
CA GLN A 21 -1.74 -13.12 6.92
C GLN A 21 -1.85 -14.63 6.63
N ARG A 22 -2.48 -15.37 7.52
CA ARG A 22 -2.72 -16.82 7.46
C ARG A 22 -3.96 -17.25 6.66
N TRP A 23 -4.71 -16.29 6.13
CA TRP A 23 -5.97 -16.49 5.41
C TRP A 23 -5.74 -16.80 3.93
N TYR A 24 -5.06 -17.93 3.66
CA TYR A 24 -4.66 -18.32 2.30
C TYR A 24 -5.87 -18.69 1.44
N ASP A 25 -6.81 -19.47 1.97
CA ASP A 25 -8.01 -19.91 1.25
C ASP A 25 -8.90 -18.69 0.90
N GLU A 26 -9.08 -17.77 1.82
CA GLU A 26 -9.82 -16.54 1.61
C GLU A 26 -9.13 -15.62 0.58
N THR A 27 -7.79 -15.62 0.58
CA THR A 27 -7.03 -14.88 -0.44
C THR A 27 -7.19 -15.52 -1.81
N GLU A 28 -7.20 -16.86 -1.92
CA GLU A 28 -7.52 -17.56 -3.16
C GLU A 28 -8.93 -17.24 -3.66
N ASP A 29 -9.90 -17.21 -2.76
CA ASP A 29 -11.29 -16.88 -3.10
C ASP A 29 -11.42 -15.41 -3.54
N PHE A 30 -10.71 -14.49 -2.88
CA PHE A 30 -10.61 -13.10 -3.34
C PHE A 30 -10.07 -13.03 -4.78
N VAL A 31 -8.97 -13.72 -5.09
CA VAL A 31 -8.38 -13.77 -6.44
C VAL A 31 -9.39 -14.30 -7.46
N LYS A 32 -10.11 -15.38 -7.13
CA LYS A 32 -11.15 -15.95 -8.00
C LYS A 32 -12.29 -14.94 -8.27
N GLU A 33 -12.74 -14.21 -7.23
CA GLU A 33 -13.81 -13.22 -7.37
C GLU A 33 -13.36 -12.00 -8.20
N ILE A 34 -12.15 -11.49 -7.98
CA ILE A 34 -11.60 -10.38 -8.78
C ILE A 34 -11.48 -10.81 -10.26
N ASN A 35 -11.02 -12.02 -10.53
CA ASN A 35 -10.83 -12.52 -11.88
C ASN A 35 -12.13 -12.71 -12.68
N LYS A 36 -13.29 -12.76 -12.01
CA LYS A 36 -14.61 -12.76 -12.68
C LYS A 36 -14.99 -11.36 -13.19
N ARG A 37 -14.29 -10.32 -12.73
CA ARG A 37 -14.57 -8.93 -13.08
C ARG A 37 -13.64 -8.47 -14.21
N ASN A 38 -14.21 -7.68 -15.13
CA ASN A 38 -13.49 -7.10 -16.26
C ASN A 38 -13.34 -5.57 -16.14
N ASP A 39 -13.81 -4.99 -15.04
CA ASP A 39 -13.85 -3.55 -14.81
C ASP A 39 -12.82 -3.06 -13.77
N ILE A 40 -12.01 -3.94 -13.20
CA ILE A 40 -10.97 -3.61 -12.24
C ILE A 40 -9.64 -3.39 -12.98
N ASP A 41 -8.96 -2.28 -12.68
CA ASP A 41 -7.68 -1.92 -13.28
C ASP A 41 -6.48 -2.53 -12.55
N PHE A 42 -6.55 -2.57 -11.21
CA PHE A 42 -5.51 -3.16 -10.35
C PHE A 42 -6.00 -3.37 -8.91
N VAL A 43 -5.17 -4.04 -8.12
CA VAL A 43 -5.40 -4.28 -6.69
C VAL A 43 -4.28 -3.64 -5.88
N ILE A 44 -4.63 -3.05 -4.72
CA ILE A 44 -3.68 -2.64 -3.68
C ILE A 44 -3.88 -3.57 -2.48
N HIS A 45 -2.82 -4.29 -2.10
CA HIS A 45 -2.79 -5.01 -0.83
C HIS A 45 -2.23 -4.07 0.25
N GLY A 46 -3.03 -3.82 1.27
CA GLY A 46 -2.78 -2.81 2.30
C GLY A 46 -1.76 -3.20 3.38
N GLY A 47 -1.05 -4.31 3.21
CA GLY A 47 -0.07 -4.81 4.18
C GLY A 47 -0.58 -6.00 5.00
N ASP A 48 0.29 -6.52 5.86
CA ASP A 48 0.06 -7.75 6.62
C ASP A 48 -0.22 -8.96 5.73
N MET A 49 0.70 -9.20 4.78
CA MET A 49 0.71 -10.41 3.97
C MET A 49 1.20 -11.61 4.76
N SER A 50 2.13 -11.40 5.68
CA SER A 50 2.69 -12.42 6.58
C SER A 50 2.12 -12.28 7.99
N ASP A 51 2.15 -13.35 8.75
CA ASP A 51 1.77 -13.35 10.16
C ASP A 51 2.98 -13.10 11.07
N PHE A 52 4.15 -13.58 10.66
CA PHE A 52 5.38 -13.54 11.45
C PHE A 52 6.60 -13.00 10.68
N GLY A 53 6.41 -12.40 9.52
CA GLY A 53 7.51 -11.91 8.68
C GLY A 53 8.37 -13.02 8.05
N LEU A 54 7.86 -14.24 7.96
CA LEU A 54 8.61 -15.37 7.43
C LEU A 54 8.64 -15.38 5.91
N THR A 55 9.78 -15.68 5.32
CA THR A 55 9.95 -15.75 3.86
C THR A 55 8.90 -16.63 3.19
N LYS A 56 8.54 -17.77 3.79
CA LYS A 56 7.56 -18.68 3.22
C LYS A 56 6.17 -18.07 3.15
N GLU A 57 5.77 -17.31 4.16
CA GLU A 57 4.47 -16.63 4.19
C GLU A 57 4.35 -15.63 3.04
N PHE A 58 5.37 -14.78 2.85
CA PHE A 58 5.43 -13.85 1.72
C PHE A 58 5.35 -14.57 0.37
N LEU A 59 6.08 -15.68 0.23
CA LEU A 59 6.09 -16.43 -1.03
C LEU A 59 4.74 -17.10 -1.30
N TRP A 60 4.09 -17.67 -0.31
CA TRP A 60 2.76 -18.28 -0.46
C TRP A 60 1.70 -17.23 -0.83
N GLN A 61 1.64 -16.13 -0.11
CA GLN A 61 0.69 -15.05 -0.42
C GLN A 61 0.97 -14.43 -1.81
N ARG A 62 2.24 -14.20 -2.14
CA ARG A 62 2.63 -13.73 -3.48
C ARG A 62 2.17 -14.69 -4.56
N ASP A 63 2.38 -15.98 -4.38
CA ASP A 63 2.03 -16.99 -5.39
C ASP A 63 0.50 -17.04 -5.61
N ILE A 64 -0.30 -16.89 -4.55
CA ILE A 64 -1.76 -16.75 -4.66
C ILE A 64 -2.12 -15.44 -5.40
N MET A 65 -1.57 -14.30 -4.98
CA MET A 65 -1.84 -13.01 -5.60
C MET A 65 -1.38 -12.93 -7.08
N ASN A 66 -0.35 -13.68 -7.45
CA ASN A 66 0.06 -13.82 -8.86
C ASN A 66 -0.99 -14.49 -9.75
N GLY A 67 -1.99 -15.13 -9.17
CA GLY A 67 -3.18 -15.64 -9.87
C GLY A 67 -4.13 -14.55 -10.38
N LEU A 68 -3.95 -13.29 -9.97
CA LEU A 68 -4.77 -12.17 -10.46
C LEU A 68 -4.52 -11.90 -11.94
N ASN A 69 -5.59 -11.72 -12.71
CA ASN A 69 -5.53 -11.28 -14.12
C ASN A 69 -5.10 -9.81 -14.24
N VAL A 70 -5.32 -9.00 -13.21
CA VAL A 70 -4.92 -7.60 -13.13
C VAL A 70 -3.62 -7.43 -12.31
N PRO A 71 -2.83 -6.38 -12.55
CA PRO A 71 -1.65 -6.12 -11.73
C PRO A 71 -2.04 -5.75 -10.29
N TYR A 72 -1.11 -5.99 -9.36
CA TYR A 72 -1.26 -5.56 -7.97
C TYR A 72 0.03 -4.94 -7.43
N VAL A 73 -0.10 -4.20 -6.36
CA VAL A 73 0.98 -3.72 -5.50
C VAL A 73 0.68 -4.07 -4.04
N VAL A 74 1.71 -4.15 -3.25
CA VAL A 74 1.63 -4.50 -1.83
C VAL A 74 2.26 -3.39 -1.00
N LEU A 75 1.60 -2.95 0.06
CA LEU A 75 2.18 -2.14 1.12
C LEU A 75 2.76 -3.06 2.19
N ILE A 76 3.71 -2.54 2.98
CA ILE A 76 4.21 -3.26 4.13
C ILE A 76 3.30 -3.01 5.33
N GLY A 77 2.90 -4.08 6.04
CA GLY A 77 2.20 -4.03 7.30
C GLY A 77 3.12 -4.25 8.50
N ASN A 78 2.61 -4.14 9.72
CA ASN A 78 3.42 -4.30 10.92
C ASN A 78 3.85 -5.75 11.14
N HIS A 79 2.99 -6.74 10.87
CA HIS A 79 3.37 -8.15 10.91
C HIS A 79 4.46 -8.50 9.88
N ASP A 80 4.46 -7.81 8.74
CA ASP A 80 5.48 -7.97 7.70
C ASP A 80 6.87 -7.47 8.14
N CYS A 81 6.95 -6.67 9.21
CA CYS A 81 8.20 -6.15 9.75
C CYS A 81 8.85 -7.08 10.78
N LEU A 82 8.15 -8.12 11.26
CA LEU A 82 8.65 -8.97 12.33
C LEU A 82 9.91 -9.75 11.92
N GLY A 83 10.84 -9.92 12.85
CA GLY A 83 12.09 -10.61 12.60
C GLY A 83 12.92 -9.96 11.49
N THR A 84 13.15 -10.68 10.39
CA THR A 84 13.80 -10.17 9.16
C THR A 84 12.79 -9.89 8.04
N GLY A 85 11.53 -9.71 8.41
CA GLY A 85 10.43 -9.59 7.46
C GLY A 85 10.53 -8.35 6.58
N ALA A 86 10.99 -7.21 7.12
CA ALA A 86 11.16 -5.99 6.34
C ALA A 86 12.19 -6.16 5.19
N GLU A 87 13.30 -6.87 5.42
CA GLU A 87 14.29 -7.20 4.40
C GLU A 87 13.71 -8.19 3.37
N THR A 88 12.98 -9.19 3.86
CA THR A 88 12.29 -10.16 2.98
C THR A 88 11.25 -9.47 2.11
N TYR A 89 10.43 -8.59 2.69
CA TYR A 89 9.48 -7.79 1.93
C TYR A 89 10.17 -7.00 0.82
N LYS A 90 11.26 -6.27 1.15
CA LYS A 90 12.04 -5.49 0.16
C LYS A 90 12.56 -6.37 -0.98
N ALA A 91 12.99 -7.60 -0.67
CA ALA A 91 13.50 -8.54 -1.67
C ALA A 91 12.39 -9.09 -2.59
N VAL A 92 11.17 -9.26 -2.08
CA VAL A 92 10.04 -9.87 -2.80
C VAL A 92 9.21 -8.82 -3.55
N PHE A 93 8.91 -7.68 -2.92
CA PHE A 93 7.97 -6.67 -3.40
C PHE A 93 8.61 -5.32 -3.76
N GLY A 94 9.82 -5.04 -3.29
CA GLY A 94 10.53 -3.79 -3.54
C GLY A 94 10.47 -2.79 -2.39
N PRO A 95 10.61 -1.48 -2.65
CA PRO A 95 10.71 -0.47 -1.61
C PRO A 95 9.43 -0.37 -0.78
N THR A 96 9.58 -0.01 0.51
CA THR A 96 8.45 0.14 1.45
C THR A 96 7.68 1.45 1.27
N ASN A 97 8.30 2.44 0.61
CA ASN A 97 7.64 3.67 0.17
C ASN A 97 7.80 3.77 -1.35
N PHE A 98 6.72 3.96 -2.07
CA PHE A 98 6.74 4.08 -3.53
C PHE A 98 5.53 4.85 -4.04
N SER A 99 5.61 5.30 -5.28
CA SER A 99 4.47 5.92 -5.96
C SER A 99 4.33 5.40 -7.40
N PHE A 100 3.13 5.55 -7.95
CA PHE A 100 2.84 5.27 -9.35
C PHE A 100 1.67 6.15 -9.81
N ILE A 101 1.52 6.28 -11.14
CA ILE A 101 0.44 7.05 -11.74
C ILE A 101 -0.45 6.12 -12.55
N ALA A 102 -1.74 6.07 -12.21
CA ALA A 102 -2.77 5.36 -12.96
C ALA A 102 -3.69 6.39 -13.62
N GLY A 103 -3.65 6.46 -14.96
CA GLY A 103 -4.35 7.52 -15.69
C GLY A 103 -3.83 8.91 -15.31
N ASN A 104 -4.65 9.70 -14.63
CA ASN A 104 -4.26 11.01 -14.11
C ASN A 104 -4.28 11.09 -12.58
N VAL A 105 -4.22 9.93 -11.93
CA VAL A 105 -4.23 9.81 -10.46
C VAL A 105 -2.90 9.26 -9.97
N LYS A 106 -2.23 10.00 -9.10
CA LYS A 106 -1.02 9.55 -8.40
C LYS A 106 -1.41 8.78 -7.16
N PHE A 107 -0.84 7.61 -6.99
CA PHE A 107 -0.93 6.80 -5.80
C PHE A 107 0.40 6.90 -5.04
N VAL A 108 0.35 7.34 -3.80
CA VAL A 108 1.50 7.44 -2.90
C VAL A 108 1.33 6.39 -1.82
N CYS A 109 2.19 5.38 -1.82
CA CYS A 109 2.15 4.24 -0.91
C CYS A 109 3.23 4.41 0.15
N LEU A 110 2.82 4.40 1.41
CA LEU A 110 3.67 4.78 2.53
C LEU A 110 3.80 3.65 3.57
N ASN A 111 5.02 3.42 4.02
CA ASN A 111 5.25 2.72 5.27
C ASN A 111 4.91 3.65 6.43
N THR A 112 4.03 3.20 7.32
CA THR A 112 3.58 3.95 8.51
C THR A 112 3.72 3.16 9.80
N ASN A 113 4.41 2.00 9.77
CA ASN A 113 4.56 1.08 10.89
C ASN A 113 5.72 1.52 11.82
N ALA A 114 5.64 2.70 12.39
CA ALA A 114 6.72 3.33 13.14
C ALA A 114 7.19 2.51 14.35
N LEU A 115 6.25 1.84 15.05
CA LEU A 115 6.55 1.02 16.22
C LEU A 115 7.51 -0.12 15.89
N GLU A 116 7.38 -0.72 14.71
CA GLU A 116 8.19 -1.87 14.29
C GLU A 116 9.66 -1.52 13.99
N TYR A 117 9.97 -0.23 13.84
CA TYR A 117 11.33 0.26 13.61
C TYR A 117 11.99 0.82 14.87
N ASP A 118 11.30 0.80 16.01
CA ASP A 118 11.80 1.29 17.30
C ASP A 118 12.46 2.69 17.18
N TYR A 119 11.87 3.53 16.33
CA TYR A 119 12.34 4.89 15.96
C TYR A 119 13.76 4.94 15.36
N SER A 120 14.30 3.82 14.91
CA SER A 120 15.62 3.75 14.25
C SER A 120 15.61 4.29 12.81
N GLU A 121 14.43 4.32 12.18
CA GLU A 121 14.21 4.88 10.84
C GLU A 121 13.10 5.93 10.88
N PRO A 122 13.12 6.91 9.93
CA PRO A 122 12.04 7.90 9.82
C PRO A 122 10.78 7.28 9.21
N VAL A 123 9.85 6.84 10.05
CA VAL A 123 8.55 6.27 9.65
C VAL A 123 7.43 7.08 10.30
N PRO A 124 6.51 7.73 9.53
CA PRO A 124 6.53 7.88 8.07
C PRO A 124 7.75 8.65 7.52
N ASN A 125 8.16 8.34 6.30
CA ASN A 125 9.29 9.02 5.66
C ASN A 125 8.85 10.38 5.06
N PHE A 126 9.02 11.46 5.81
CA PHE A 126 8.62 12.80 5.38
C PHE A 126 9.45 13.34 4.22
N THR A 127 10.71 12.95 4.09
CA THR A 127 11.53 13.32 2.92
C THR A 127 10.94 12.74 1.64
N PHE A 128 10.54 11.48 1.66
CA PHE A 128 9.84 10.86 0.54
C PHE A 128 8.51 11.56 0.27
N MET A 129 7.71 11.83 1.31
CA MET A 129 6.43 12.52 1.15
C MET A 129 6.61 13.91 0.51
N GLU A 130 7.61 14.66 0.93
CA GLU A 130 7.91 16.00 0.38
C GLU A 130 8.34 15.92 -1.09
N GLN A 131 9.22 14.99 -1.43
CA GLN A 131 9.64 14.76 -2.82
C GLN A 131 8.44 14.40 -3.72
N GLU A 132 7.53 13.59 -3.23
CA GLU A 132 6.37 13.13 -3.99
C GLU A 132 5.30 14.19 -4.22
N LEU A 133 5.33 15.33 -3.50
CA LEU A 133 4.43 16.46 -3.76
C LEU A 133 4.57 16.99 -5.19
N THR A 134 5.79 17.03 -5.70
CA THR A 134 6.11 17.63 -7.01
C THR A 134 6.65 16.62 -8.03
N ASN A 135 7.09 15.45 -7.59
CA ASN A 135 7.61 14.41 -8.49
C ASN A 135 6.56 14.04 -9.54
N ARG A 136 6.90 14.18 -10.82
CA ARG A 136 6.03 13.92 -11.98
C ARG A 136 4.72 14.75 -11.97
N GLN A 137 4.76 15.99 -11.45
CA GLN A 137 3.56 16.83 -11.21
C GLN A 137 2.73 17.13 -12.47
N ASP A 138 3.34 17.10 -13.65
CA ASP A 138 2.65 17.34 -14.92
C ASP A 138 1.84 16.14 -15.43
N GLU A 139 2.04 14.97 -14.82
CA GLU A 139 1.43 13.70 -15.24
C GLU A 139 0.14 13.37 -14.47
N PHE A 140 -0.17 14.06 -13.38
CA PHE A 140 -1.34 13.77 -12.56
C PHE A 140 -2.08 15.03 -12.12
N LYS A 141 -3.34 14.88 -11.77
CA LYS A 141 -4.21 15.95 -11.25
C LYS A 141 -4.87 15.60 -9.94
N LYS A 142 -4.82 14.33 -9.56
CA LYS A 142 -5.45 13.78 -8.35
C LYS A 142 -4.45 12.92 -7.62
N THR A 143 -4.60 12.82 -6.30
CA THR A 143 -3.75 11.98 -5.46
C THR A 143 -4.60 11.10 -4.55
N VAL A 144 -4.17 9.86 -4.40
CA VAL A 144 -4.64 8.91 -3.39
C VAL A 144 -3.42 8.50 -2.56
N ILE A 145 -3.54 8.49 -1.25
CA ILE A 145 -2.49 8.02 -0.35
C ILE A 145 -2.94 6.70 0.26
N SER A 146 -2.07 5.69 0.18
CA SER A 146 -2.32 4.37 0.73
C SER A 146 -1.27 4.04 1.79
N MET A 147 -1.72 3.51 2.92
CA MET A 147 -0.88 3.15 4.05
C MET A 147 -1.44 1.90 4.74
N HIS A 148 -0.63 1.24 5.57
CA HIS A 148 -1.15 0.16 6.41
C HIS A 148 -1.83 0.74 7.65
N ALA A 149 -1.09 1.37 8.53
CA ALA A 149 -1.58 1.98 9.75
C ALA A 149 -1.90 3.46 9.56
N ARG A 150 -3.10 3.90 9.89
CA ARG A 150 -3.48 5.32 9.88
C ARG A 150 -3.03 6.04 11.15
N PRO A 151 -2.93 7.37 11.14
CA PRO A 151 -2.77 8.13 12.37
C PRO A 151 -3.78 7.73 13.44
N TYR A 152 -3.32 7.70 14.68
CA TYR A 152 -4.08 7.32 15.88
C TYR A 152 -4.43 5.83 15.94
N THR A 153 -3.56 4.99 15.39
CA THR A 153 -3.52 3.55 15.65
C THR A 153 -2.24 3.19 16.39
N ASP A 154 -2.19 2.04 17.02
CA ASP A 154 -1.12 1.62 17.92
C ASP A 154 0.27 1.54 17.30
N VAL A 155 0.37 1.24 16.00
CA VAL A 155 1.68 1.15 15.30
C VAL A 155 2.12 2.45 14.63
N PHE A 156 1.24 3.45 14.54
CA PHE A 156 1.58 4.76 13.98
C PHE A 156 2.27 5.65 15.04
N ASN A 157 3.22 6.49 14.61
CA ASN A 157 3.81 7.48 15.51
C ASN A 157 2.91 8.71 15.65
N ASP A 158 2.06 8.74 16.67
CA ASP A 158 1.10 9.82 16.90
C ASP A 158 1.76 11.18 17.20
N ASN A 159 3.02 11.21 17.65
CA ASN A 159 3.76 12.46 17.84
C ASN A 159 3.90 13.27 16.54
N VAL A 160 3.90 12.59 15.40
CA VAL A 160 4.01 13.22 14.08
C VAL A 160 2.70 13.25 13.31
N ALA A 161 1.59 12.80 13.90
CA ALA A 161 0.30 12.69 13.20
C ALA A 161 -0.18 14.02 12.59
N LYS A 162 0.00 15.14 13.30
CA LYS A 162 -0.37 16.47 12.79
C LYS A 162 0.51 16.91 11.61
N VAL A 163 1.81 16.60 11.65
CA VAL A 163 2.75 16.87 10.55
C VAL A 163 2.37 16.02 9.35
N PHE A 164 2.10 14.74 9.56
CA PHE A 164 1.63 13.84 8.52
C PHE A 164 0.36 14.38 7.83
N GLN A 165 -0.65 14.74 8.60
CA GLN A 165 -1.89 15.31 8.07
C GLN A 165 -1.66 16.62 7.33
N HIS A 166 -0.70 17.43 7.76
CA HIS A 166 -0.32 18.66 7.06
C HIS A 166 0.26 18.36 5.67
N TYR A 167 1.19 17.40 5.56
CA TYR A 167 1.73 16.96 4.27
C TYR A 167 0.65 16.37 3.36
N VAL A 168 -0.22 15.50 3.90
CA VAL A 168 -1.33 14.90 3.14
C VAL A 168 -2.19 15.96 2.45
N LYS A 169 -2.51 17.05 3.16
CA LYS A 169 -3.34 18.15 2.62
C LYS A 169 -2.66 18.97 1.53
N GLN A 170 -1.34 18.89 1.39
CA GLN A 170 -0.60 19.61 0.36
C GLN A 170 -0.57 18.89 -0.99
N TYR A 171 -0.90 17.59 -1.03
CA TYR A 171 -0.87 16.85 -2.29
C TYR A 171 -1.89 17.40 -3.30
N PRO A 172 -1.47 17.63 -4.56
CA PRO A 172 -2.35 18.14 -5.60
C PRO A 172 -3.59 17.25 -5.76
N GLY A 173 -4.78 17.85 -5.63
CA GLY A 173 -6.04 17.15 -5.84
C GLY A 173 -6.24 15.92 -4.97
N ILE A 174 -5.80 15.95 -3.69
CA ILE A 174 -6.01 14.84 -2.74
C ILE A 174 -7.48 14.43 -2.71
N GLN A 175 -7.76 13.15 -2.92
CA GLN A 175 -9.11 12.60 -2.95
C GLN A 175 -9.46 11.94 -1.62
N PHE A 176 -8.67 10.98 -1.22
CA PHE A 176 -8.85 10.22 0.03
C PHE A 176 -7.55 9.47 0.37
N CYS A 177 -7.55 8.89 1.55
CA CYS A 177 -6.54 7.93 2.00
C CYS A 177 -7.18 6.57 2.20
N THR A 178 -6.44 5.50 1.90
CA THR A 178 -6.81 4.13 2.26
C THR A 178 -5.89 3.62 3.37
N ALA A 179 -6.44 2.87 4.30
CA ALA A 179 -5.68 2.20 5.34
C ALA A 179 -6.25 0.79 5.59
N ALA A 180 -5.43 -0.08 6.15
CA ALA A 180 -5.75 -1.42 6.59
C ALA A 180 -5.62 -1.51 8.13
N HIS A 181 -5.03 -2.58 8.67
CA HIS A 181 -4.64 -2.76 10.07
C HIS A 181 -5.78 -2.92 11.07
N THR A 182 -6.81 -2.09 11.01
CA THR A 182 -7.86 -2.07 12.05
C THR A 182 -8.94 -3.14 11.87
N HIS A 183 -8.94 -3.87 10.75
CA HIS A 183 -9.92 -4.90 10.37
C HIS A 183 -11.39 -4.42 10.42
N HIS A 184 -11.62 -3.12 10.29
CA HIS A 184 -12.96 -2.51 10.31
C HIS A 184 -13.13 -1.50 9.18
N PHE A 185 -14.31 -1.50 8.57
CA PHE A 185 -14.72 -0.39 7.71
C PHE A 185 -15.14 0.80 8.59
N GLN A 186 -14.57 1.96 8.32
CA GLN A 186 -14.87 3.23 9.00
C GLN A 186 -15.25 4.30 7.98
#